data_c4d5a4462d4ee5422855939b2f04666b
#
_entry.id   c4d5a4462d4ee5422855939b2f04666b
#
_cell.length_a   1.000
_cell.length_b   1.000
_cell.length_c   1.000
_cell.angle_alpha   90.00
_cell.angle_beta   90.00
_cell.angle_gamma   90.00
#
_symmetry.space_group_name_H-M   'P 1'
#
loop_
_entity.id
_entity.type
_entity.pdbx_description
1 polymer ?
#
loop_
_entity_poly.entity_id
_entity_poly.type
_entity_poly.pdbx_seq_one_letter_code
_entity_poly.pdbx_strand_id
1 'polypeptide(L)'
;MEFIEKVQNDNKAVSEIIKGWGSDIIVTRGKCYRAEDLDGILVYDNGKIIGLGLYRIKRDCEIVLLETFVQNKGIGTQIIEKIKEIAKSKNCKRIWLITTNANINALGFYQKRGFHISNIYKNAMEKSRKIKPEIPRMENGIEIRDEIEFEMEM
;
A
#
# COMPACT_ATOMS: atom_id res chain seq x y z
N MET A 1 -6.70 -3.37 20.52
CA MET A 1 -6.23 -3.29 19.11
C MET A 1 -5.95 -4.69 18.59
N GLU A 2 -6.60 -5.09 17.54
CA GLU A 2 -6.41 -6.42 16.96
C GLU A 2 -5.88 -6.33 15.55
N PHE A 3 -4.86 -7.16 15.25
CA PHE A 3 -4.31 -7.30 13.90
C PHE A 3 -4.80 -8.64 13.35
N ILE A 4 -5.63 -8.61 12.32
CA ILE A 4 -6.22 -9.82 11.74
C ILE A 4 -5.96 -9.90 10.24
N GLU A 5 -5.89 -11.13 9.72
CA GLU A 5 -5.84 -11.34 8.27
C GLU A 5 -7.22 -11.10 7.67
N LYS A 6 -7.25 -10.36 6.56
CA LYS A 6 -8.48 -10.06 5.84
C LYS A 6 -9.11 -11.36 5.31
N VAL A 7 -10.41 -11.49 5.49
CA VAL A 7 -11.22 -12.55 4.88
C VAL A 7 -12.23 -11.94 3.91
N GLN A 8 -12.93 -12.77 3.14
CA GLN A 8 -13.87 -12.32 2.11
C GLN A 8 -14.93 -11.36 2.66
N ASN A 9 -15.41 -11.61 3.86
CA ASN A 9 -16.43 -10.75 4.49
C ASN A 9 -15.95 -9.31 4.76
N ASP A 10 -14.63 -9.10 4.78
CA ASP A 10 -14.05 -7.78 5.01
C ASP A 10 -14.01 -6.92 3.75
N ASN A 11 -14.20 -7.52 2.57
CA ASN A 11 -14.03 -6.81 1.30
C ASN A 11 -14.94 -5.60 1.15
N LYS A 12 -16.15 -5.67 1.67
CA LYS A 12 -17.10 -4.55 1.62
C LYS A 12 -16.57 -3.35 2.39
N ALA A 13 -16.12 -3.57 3.63
CA ALA A 13 -15.57 -2.50 4.46
C ALA A 13 -14.28 -1.92 3.86
N VAL A 14 -13.40 -2.77 3.34
CA VAL A 14 -12.17 -2.33 2.69
C VAL A 14 -12.48 -1.53 1.42
N SER A 15 -13.44 -1.99 0.61
CA SER A 15 -13.88 -1.27 -0.60
C SER A 15 -14.41 0.13 -0.27
N GLU A 16 -15.17 0.27 0.80
CA GLU A 16 -15.68 1.58 1.25
C GLU A 16 -14.53 2.53 1.64
N ILE A 17 -13.48 2.00 2.28
CA ILE A 17 -12.29 2.80 2.61
C ILE A 17 -11.61 3.27 1.33
N ILE A 18 -11.40 2.37 0.37
CA ILE A 18 -10.77 2.71 -0.92
C ILE A 18 -11.57 3.78 -1.65
N LYS A 19 -12.90 3.70 -1.64
CA LYS A 19 -13.79 4.69 -2.25
C LYS A 19 -13.59 6.10 -1.69
N GLY A 20 -13.11 6.22 -0.44
CA GLY A 20 -12.77 7.50 0.15
C GLY A 20 -11.71 8.28 -0.62
N TRP A 21 -10.95 7.62 -1.50
CA TRP A 21 -9.95 8.26 -2.36
C TRP A 21 -10.41 8.40 -3.81
N GLY A 22 -11.72 8.33 -4.06
CA GLY A 22 -12.34 8.62 -5.36
C GLY A 22 -13.16 7.47 -5.92
N SER A 23 -12.59 6.29 -6.09
CA SER A 23 -13.27 5.11 -6.60
C SER A 23 -12.79 3.87 -5.85
N ASP A 24 -13.42 2.71 -6.10
CA ASP A 24 -13.10 1.46 -5.40
C ASP A 24 -11.90 0.71 -6.00
N ILE A 25 -11.08 1.38 -6.80
CA ILE A 25 -9.88 0.79 -7.39
C ILE A 25 -8.61 1.46 -6.86
N ILE A 26 -7.55 0.66 -6.80
CA ILE A 26 -6.18 1.12 -6.55
C ILE A 26 -5.40 0.92 -7.83
N VAL A 27 -4.69 1.95 -8.28
CA VAL A 27 -3.87 1.88 -9.49
C VAL A 27 -2.41 2.01 -9.11
N THR A 28 -1.61 1.05 -9.52
CA THR A 28 -0.16 1.06 -9.31
C THR A 28 0.52 0.40 -10.51
N ARG A 29 1.55 1.04 -11.05
CA ARG A 29 2.25 0.60 -12.26
C ARG A 29 1.30 0.28 -13.41
N GLY A 30 0.22 1.06 -13.56
CA GLY A 30 -0.79 0.86 -14.61
C GLY A 30 -1.70 -0.34 -14.40
N LYS A 31 -1.64 -0.99 -13.24
CA LYS A 31 -2.51 -2.11 -12.89
C LYS A 31 -3.61 -1.64 -11.95
N CYS A 32 -4.81 -2.21 -12.11
CA CYS A 32 -5.96 -1.92 -11.27
C CYS A 32 -6.21 -3.08 -10.31
N TYR A 33 -6.41 -2.73 -9.04
CA TYR A 33 -6.77 -3.70 -8.00
C TYR A 33 -8.05 -3.25 -7.29
N ARG A 34 -8.87 -4.21 -6.90
CA ARG A 34 -10.01 -4.03 -6.00
C ARG A 34 -9.75 -4.79 -4.70
N ALA A 35 -10.54 -4.51 -3.68
CA ALA A 35 -10.38 -5.18 -2.39
C ALA A 35 -10.36 -6.71 -2.51
N GLU A 36 -11.23 -7.27 -3.34
CA GLU A 36 -11.33 -8.71 -3.54
C GLU A 36 -10.11 -9.34 -4.23
N ASP A 37 -9.28 -8.55 -4.88
CA ASP A 37 -8.06 -9.03 -5.57
C ASP A 37 -6.88 -9.18 -4.62
N LEU A 38 -7.01 -8.70 -3.38
CA LEU A 38 -5.88 -8.52 -2.48
C LEU A 38 -6.10 -9.24 -1.17
N ASP A 39 -5.02 -9.79 -0.64
CA ASP A 39 -4.95 -10.20 0.75
C ASP A 39 -4.66 -8.97 1.62
N GLY A 40 -4.82 -9.07 2.90
CA GLY A 40 -4.59 -7.93 3.76
C GLY A 40 -4.45 -8.25 5.22
N ILE A 41 -3.87 -7.28 5.92
CA ILE A 41 -3.87 -7.19 7.38
C ILE A 41 -4.76 -6.02 7.75
N LEU A 42 -5.73 -6.26 8.61
CA LEU A 42 -6.63 -5.23 9.12
C LEU A 42 -6.35 -5.01 10.59
N VAL A 43 -6.38 -3.76 11.00
CA VAL A 43 -6.21 -3.39 12.42
C VAL A 43 -7.51 -2.80 12.91
N TYR A 44 -8.13 -3.47 13.87
CA TYR A 44 -9.37 -3.02 14.50
C TYR A 44 -9.11 -2.46 15.89
N ASP A 45 -9.80 -1.41 16.23
CA ASP A 45 -9.87 -0.87 17.58
C ASP A 45 -11.30 -0.39 17.84
N ASN A 46 -11.93 -0.92 18.90
CA ASN A 46 -13.32 -0.61 19.24
C ASN A 46 -14.29 -0.80 18.05
N GLY A 47 -14.10 -1.87 17.29
CA GLY A 47 -14.95 -2.21 16.16
C GLY A 47 -14.71 -1.39 14.90
N LYS A 48 -13.71 -0.51 14.89
CA LYS A 48 -13.36 0.30 13.72
C LYS A 48 -12.03 -0.13 13.14
N ILE A 49 -11.90 -0.07 11.82
CA ILE A 49 -10.62 -0.28 11.14
C ILE A 49 -9.80 1.00 11.31
N ILE A 50 -8.67 0.89 11.99
CA ILE A 50 -7.75 2.01 12.21
C ILE A 50 -6.47 1.90 11.39
N GLY A 51 -6.29 0.80 10.68
CA GLY A 51 -5.17 0.60 9.78
C GLY A 51 -5.41 -0.59 8.88
N LEU A 52 -4.77 -0.58 7.72
CA LEU A 52 -4.82 -1.73 6.81
C LEU A 52 -3.56 -1.77 5.95
N GLY A 53 -3.14 -2.98 5.62
CA GLY A 53 -2.11 -3.24 4.64
C GLY A 53 -2.64 -4.26 3.66
N LEU A 54 -2.76 -3.87 2.40
CA LEU A 54 -3.21 -4.76 1.34
C LEU A 54 -2.01 -5.20 0.52
N TYR A 55 -1.92 -6.48 0.24
CA TYR A 55 -0.77 -7.03 -0.46
C TYR A 55 -1.20 -8.12 -1.42
N ARG A 56 -0.31 -8.44 -2.34
CA ARG A 56 -0.50 -9.51 -3.30
C ARG A 56 0.77 -10.34 -3.37
N ILE A 57 0.62 -11.64 -3.19
CA ILE A 57 1.72 -12.59 -3.38
C ILE A 57 1.45 -13.36 -4.67
N LYS A 58 2.36 -13.24 -5.62
CA LYS A 58 2.36 -14.06 -6.81
C LYS A 58 3.66 -14.86 -6.83
N ARG A 59 4.75 -14.24 -7.11
CA ARG A 59 6.10 -14.77 -6.99
C ARG A 59 6.82 -14.08 -5.85
N ASP A 60 6.69 -12.75 -5.82
CA ASP A 60 7.16 -11.90 -4.75
C ASP A 60 5.95 -11.28 -4.05
N CYS A 61 6.17 -10.58 -2.96
CA CYS A 61 5.12 -9.90 -2.23
C CYS A 61 5.12 -8.42 -2.59
N GLU A 62 4.02 -7.95 -3.17
CA GLU A 62 3.79 -6.53 -3.39
C GLU A 62 2.88 -5.97 -2.31
N ILE A 63 3.31 -4.94 -1.60
CA ILE A 63 2.44 -4.15 -0.73
C ILE A 63 1.75 -3.12 -1.63
N VAL A 64 0.45 -3.31 -1.85
CA VAL A 64 -0.32 -2.46 -2.77
C VAL A 64 -0.84 -1.21 -2.08
N LEU A 65 -1.19 -1.31 -0.82
CA LEU A 65 -1.68 -0.19 -0.02
C LEU A 65 -1.29 -0.40 1.44
N LEU A 66 -0.77 0.64 2.06
CA LEU A 66 -0.54 0.68 3.50
C LEU A 66 -1.09 2.00 4.02
N GLU A 67 -2.05 1.94 4.92
CA GLU A 67 -2.69 3.13 5.45
C GLU A 67 -2.99 2.97 6.94
N THR A 68 -2.80 4.05 7.68
CA THR A 68 -3.18 4.11 9.09
C THR A 68 -3.98 5.38 9.33
N PHE A 69 -5.05 5.25 10.11
CA PHE A 69 -5.96 6.36 10.40
C PHE A 69 -5.75 6.95 11.78
N VAL A 70 -4.79 6.39 12.52
CA VAL A 70 -4.37 6.86 13.85
C VAL A 70 -2.86 6.99 13.82
N GLN A 71 -2.36 8.18 14.18
CA GLN A 71 -0.94 8.47 14.11
C GLN A 71 -0.18 8.04 15.37
N ASN A 72 1.13 7.82 15.22
CA ASN A 72 2.09 7.61 16.31
C ASN A 72 1.83 6.39 17.20
N LYS A 73 1.22 5.33 16.63
CA LYS A 73 0.98 4.07 17.34
C LYS A 73 1.85 2.91 16.83
N GLY A 74 2.74 3.17 15.88
CA GLY A 74 3.56 2.10 15.29
C GLY A 74 2.76 1.07 14.50
N ILE A 75 1.54 1.38 14.13
CA ILE A 75 0.62 0.45 13.45
C ILE A 75 1.17 0.04 12.08
N GLY A 76 1.63 1.01 11.30
CA GLY A 76 2.19 0.73 9.98
C GLY A 76 3.40 -0.20 10.04
N THR A 77 4.27 -0.01 11.01
CA THR A 77 5.43 -0.88 11.22
C THR A 77 5.00 -2.30 11.57
N GLN A 78 4.00 -2.45 12.43
CA GLN A 78 3.49 -3.77 12.82
C GLN A 78 2.81 -4.47 11.64
N ILE A 79 2.08 -3.73 10.81
CA ILE A 79 1.47 -4.30 9.59
C ILE A 79 2.56 -4.84 8.67
N ILE A 80 3.62 -4.06 8.42
CA ILE A 80 4.74 -4.49 7.58
C ILE A 80 5.37 -5.76 8.14
N GLU A 81 5.61 -5.83 9.44
CA GLU A 81 6.21 -7.02 10.04
C GLU A 81 5.33 -8.26 9.85
N LYS A 82 4.02 -8.12 9.98
CA LYS A 82 3.11 -9.25 9.73
C LYS A 82 3.10 -9.67 8.26
N ILE A 83 3.11 -8.72 7.35
CA ILE A 83 3.18 -9.03 5.90
C ILE A 83 4.51 -9.74 5.59
N LYS A 84 5.60 -9.28 6.19
CA LYS A 84 6.93 -9.94 6.02
C LYS A 84 6.90 -11.39 6.50
N GLU A 85 6.30 -11.66 7.64
CA GLU A 85 6.17 -13.02 8.15
C GLU A 85 5.40 -13.93 7.16
N ILE A 86 4.29 -13.41 6.63
CA ILE A 86 3.48 -14.15 5.65
C ILE A 86 4.27 -14.39 4.38
N ALA A 87 4.93 -13.35 3.86
CA ALA A 87 5.74 -13.45 2.65
C ALA A 87 6.88 -14.48 2.81
N LYS A 88 7.53 -14.48 3.96
CA LYS A 88 8.56 -15.49 4.29
C LYS A 88 7.98 -16.89 4.27
N SER A 89 6.82 -17.09 4.87
CA SER A 89 6.17 -18.41 4.92
C SER A 89 5.77 -18.91 3.53
N LYS A 90 5.62 -18.00 2.57
CA LYS A 90 5.30 -18.31 1.17
C LYS A 90 6.54 -18.36 0.27
N ASN A 91 7.73 -18.32 0.86
CA ASN A 91 9.01 -18.37 0.14
C ASN A 91 9.25 -17.21 -0.84
N CYS A 92 8.68 -16.05 -0.57
CA CYS A 92 8.96 -14.85 -1.36
C CYS A 92 10.44 -14.45 -1.18
N LYS A 93 11.06 -14.01 -2.27
CA LYS A 93 12.48 -13.59 -2.25
C LYS A 93 12.62 -12.09 -2.02
N ARG A 94 11.56 -11.34 -2.25
CA ARG A 94 11.54 -9.91 -1.97
C ARG A 94 10.13 -9.43 -1.65
N ILE A 95 10.08 -8.33 -0.93
CA ILE A 95 8.87 -7.56 -0.70
C ILE A 95 9.09 -6.19 -1.31
N TRP A 96 8.11 -5.67 -2.05
CA TRP A 96 8.26 -4.43 -2.78
C TRP A 96 6.97 -3.62 -2.81
N LEU A 97 7.09 -2.35 -3.14
CA LEU A 97 5.95 -1.45 -3.21
C LEU A 97 6.25 -0.29 -4.16
N ILE A 98 5.18 0.39 -4.54
CA ILE A 98 5.24 1.61 -5.34
C ILE A 98 4.68 2.77 -4.51
N THR A 99 5.37 3.88 -4.53
CA THR A 99 4.87 5.16 -4.04
C THR A 99 5.19 6.25 -5.06
N THR A 100 4.91 7.50 -4.75
CA THR A 100 5.16 8.60 -5.68
C THR A 100 6.29 9.50 -5.18
N ASN A 101 6.83 10.30 -6.09
CA ASN A 101 7.86 11.29 -5.79
C ASN A 101 7.40 12.36 -4.80
N ALA A 102 6.09 12.56 -4.67
CA ALA A 102 5.52 13.62 -3.84
C ALA A 102 5.13 13.16 -2.43
N ASN A 103 5.12 11.85 -2.19
CA ASN A 103 4.78 11.29 -0.88
C ASN A 103 6.00 11.27 0.04
N ILE A 104 6.32 12.43 0.58
CA ILE A 104 7.53 12.65 1.37
C ILE A 104 7.56 11.77 2.62
N ASN A 105 6.42 11.60 3.28
CA ASN A 105 6.33 10.76 4.48
C ASN A 105 6.64 9.29 4.15
N ALA A 106 6.13 8.78 3.04
CA ALA A 106 6.38 7.41 2.61
C ALA A 106 7.86 7.20 2.27
N LEU A 107 8.50 8.17 1.60
CA LEU A 107 9.92 8.09 1.26
C LEU A 107 10.79 7.91 2.51
N GLY A 108 10.51 8.65 3.56
CA GLY A 108 11.22 8.48 4.83
C GLY A 108 10.84 7.19 5.56
N PHE A 109 9.54 6.91 5.61
CA PHE A 109 8.99 5.78 6.36
C PHE A 109 9.57 4.45 5.92
N TYR A 110 9.57 4.18 4.62
CA TYR A 110 10.04 2.89 4.09
C TYR A 110 11.55 2.74 4.20
N GLN A 111 12.31 3.79 3.94
CA GLN A 111 13.77 3.72 4.09
C GLN A 111 14.20 3.45 5.53
N LYS A 112 13.53 4.08 6.50
CA LYS A 112 13.80 3.82 7.91
C LYS A 112 13.53 2.37 8.33
N ARG A 113 12.71 1.65 7.58
CA ARG A 113 12.37 0.26 7.86
C ARG A 113 13.15 -0.74 7.00
N GLY A 114 14.17 -0.26 6.31
CA GLY A 114 15.10 -1.13 5.58
C GLY A 114 14.78 -1.35 4.12
N PHE A 115 13.78 -0.66 3.58
CA PHE A 115 13.51 -0.69 2.15
C PHE A 115 14.49 0.21 1.42
N HIS A 116 14.87 -0.20 0.21
CA HIS A 116 15.75 0.57 -0.67
C HIS A 116 15.03 0.93 -1.95
N ILE A 117 15.37 2.08 -2.54
CA ILE A 117 14.86 2.46 -3.85
C ILE A 117 15.47 1.51 -4.88
N SER A 118 14.62 0.81 -5.61
CA SER A 118 15.05 -0.12 -6.66
C SER A 118 14.82 0.42 -8.06
N ASN A 119 13.83 1.28 -8.26
CA ASN A 119 13.51 1.87 -9.55
C ASN A 119 12.81 3.21 -9.42
N ILE A 120 12.97 4.05 -10.43
CA ILE A 120 12.22 5.29 -10.59
C ILE A 120 11.60 5.26 -11.99
N TYR A 121 10.27 5.39 -12.06
CA TYR A 121 9.53 5.38 -13.33
C TYR A 121 9.08 6.79 -13.64
N LYS A 122 9.83 7.47 -14.49
CA LYS A 122 9.59 8.88 -14.84
C LYS A 122 8.25 9.03 -15.55
N ASN A 123 7.49 10.04 -15.13
CA ASN A 123 6.19 10.41 -15.71
C ASN A 123 5.13 9.29 -15.66
N ALA A 124 5.33 8.28 -14.82
CA ALA A 124 4.42 7.13 -14.76
C ALA A 124 3.01 7.51 -14.30
N MET A 125 2.86 8.62 -13.59
CA MET A 125 1.55 9.04 -13.08
C MET A 125 0.60 9.53 -14.17
N GLU A 126 1.08 9.90 -15.35
CA GLU A 126 0.21 10.22 -16.48
C GLU A 126 -0.67 9.03 -16.86
N LYS A 127 -0.06 7.85 -16.95
CA LYS A 127 -0.76 6.60 -17.27
C LYS A 127 -1.76 6.23 -16.18
N SER A 128 -1.37 6.37 -14.94
CA SER A 128 -2.24 6.07 -13.79
C SER A 128 -3.47 6.98 -13.77
N ARG A 129 -3.30 8.27 -14.08
CA ARG A 129 -4.43 9.21 -14.14
C ARG A 129 -5.39 8.93 -15.30
N LYS A 130 -4.93 8.34 -16.38
CA LYS A 130 -5.83 7.92 -17.47
C LYS A 130 -6.77 6.81 -16.99
N ILE A 131 -6.31 5.97 -16.08
CA ILE A 131 -7.10 4.89 -15.51
C ILE A 131 -7.97 5.40 -14.35
N LYS A 132 -7.40 6.25 -13.50
CA LYS A 132 -8.05 6.82 -12.32
C LYS A 132 -7.89 8.34 -12.31
N PRO A 133 -8.78 9.09 -13.02
CA PRO A 133 -8.65 10.53 -13.16
C PRO A 133 -8.71 11.32 -11.84
N GLU A 134 -9.28 10.73 -10.77
CA GLU A 134 -9.40 11.35 -9.46
C GLU A 134 -8.06 11.48 -8.72
N ILE A 135 -7.00 10.83 -9.20
CA ILE A 135 -5.67 10.96 -8.58
C ILE A 135 -5.26 12.43 -8.57
N PRO A 136 -4.94 13.01 -7.40
CA PRO A 136 -4.56 14.42 -7.33
C PRO A 136 -3.31 14.71 -8.15
N ARG A 137 -3.17 15.96 -8.60
CA ARG A 137 -1.96 16.39 -9.34
C ARG A 137 -0.85 16.83 -8.41
N MET A 138 -1.19 17.26 -7.20
CA MET A 138 -0.24 17.83 -6.25
C MET A 138 -0.39 17.17 -4.88
N GLU A 139 0.73 16.99 -4.20
CA GLU A 139 0.79 16.56 -2.82
C GLU A 139 2.01 17.20 -2.17
N ASN A 140 1.86 17.72 -0.96
CA ASN A 140 2.95 18.43 -0.27
C ASN A 140 3.57 19.56 -1.11
N GLY A 141 2.79 20.22 -1.95
CA GLY A 141 3.29 21.27 -2.85
C GLY A 141 4.13 20.75 -4.01
N ILE A 142 4.15 19.44 -4.24
CA ILE A 142 4.96 18.78 -5.27
C ILE A 142 4.04 18.12 -6.28
N GLU A 143 4.35 18.27 -7.57
CA GLU A 143 3.62 17.57 -8.62
C GLU A 143 3.79 16.06 -8.49
N ILE A 144 2.68 15.34 -8.48
CA ILE A 144 2.68 13.88 -8.47
C ILE A 144 2.90 13.41 -9.89
N ARG A 145 4.15 13.07 -10.23
CA ARG A 145 4.58 12.82 -11.59
C ARG A 145 5.16 11.42 -11.78
N ASP A 146 6.01 10.99 -10.85
CA ASP A 146 6.82 9.79 -10.99
C ASP A 146 6.40 8.72 -9.98
N GLU A 147 6.60 7.46 -10.35
CA GLU A 147 6.48 6.35 -9.41
C GLU A 147 7.86 5.91 -8.95
N ILE A 148 7.99 5.60 -7.66
CA ILE A 148 9.22 5.14 -7.04
C ILE A 148 8.97 3.74 -6.48
N GLU A 149 9.81 2.80 -6.87
CA GLU A 149 9.75 1.43 -6.37
C GLU A 149 10.73 1.26 -5.22
N PHE A 150 10.22 0.73 -4.11
CA PHE A 150 11.03 0.30 -2.98
C PHE A 150 11.03 -1.21 -2.88
N GLU A 151 12.14 -1.78 -2.44
CA GLU A 151 12.20 -3.21 -2.18
C GLU A 151 13.05 -3.56 -0.97
N MET A 152 12.80 -4.74 -0.43
CA MET A 152 13.63 -5.37 0.59
C MET A 152 13.79 -6.84 0.20
N GLU A 153 15.03 -7.30 0.14
CA GLU A 153 15.32 -8.73 -0.06
C GLU A 153 15.02 -9.49 1.22
N MET A 154 14.55 -10.71 1.06
CA MET A 154 14.16 -11.58 2.18
C MET A 154 15.04 -12.81 2.29
#